data_c8735801996807c39a09623d585990fe
#
_entry.id   c8735801996807c39a09623d585990fe
#
_cell.length_a   1.000
_cell.length_b   1.000
_cell.length_c   1.000
_cell.angle_alpha   90.00
_cell.angle_beta   90.00
_cell.angle_gamma   90.00
#
_symmetry.space_group_name_H-M   'P 1'
#
loop_
_entity.id
_entity.type
_entity.pdbx_description
1 polymer ?
#
loop_
_entity_poly.entity_id
_entity_poly.type
_entity_poly.pdbx_seq_one_letter_code
_entity_poly.pdbx_strand_id
1 'polypeptide(L)'
;MTEPLEIERKFLIEMPDQTLLDRCPVRWEMWQTYLLSRPGVSARVRRRMGETEQFFHTEKQRLTDRTCVEREREIDAREYEALLAQRDPARVTIHKVRYCLPEGGLVFEIDVYPFWRRLAVMEVELQREDQSFTVPRGLRVLREVSGDRRLKNAALAGHVPPEEELLAEAAGNGITVEAAGNGITVGLSNILDSELIRREPA
;
A
#
# COMPACT_ATOMS: atom_id res chain seq x y z
N MET A 1 -2.03 -24.51 12.70
CA MET A 1 -1.41 -23.90 11.53
C MET A 1 -1.40 -22.40 11.81
N THR A 2 -0.22 -21.79 11.97
CA THR A 2 -0.08 -20.34 12.12
C THR A 2 -0.43 -19.69 10.79
N GLU A 3 -1.43 -18.80 10.79
CA GLU A 3 -1.73 -17.99 9.61
C GLU A 3 -0.48 -17.19 9.22
N PRO A 4 -0.12 -17.09 7.94
CA PRO A 4 1.09 -16.38 7.52
C PRO A 4 0.99 -14.90 7.92
N LEU A 5 2.02 -14.41 8.58
CA LEU A 5 2.18 -13.01 8.91
C LEU A 5 2.58 -12.30 7.60
N GLU A 6 1.73 -11.43 7.10
CA GLU A 6 2.01 -10.61 5.93
C GLU A 6 2.86 -9.41 6.35
N ILE A 7 4.07 -9.32 5.80
CA ILE A 7 5.00 -8.21 6.04
C ILE A 7 5.06 -7.38 4.78
N GLU A 8 4.36 -6.26 4.79
CA GLU A 8 4.28 -5.33 3.66
C GLU A 8 5.01 -4.01 3.99
N ARG A 9 5.84 -3.55 3.07
CA ARG A 9 6.36 -2.18 3.08
C ARG A 9 5.69 -1.37 1.99
N LYS A 10 5.33 -0.13 2.34
CA LYS A 10 4.59 0.79 1.49
C LYS A 10 5.35 2.10 1.31
N PHE A 11 5.37 2.59 0.09
CA PHE A 11 6.10 3.78 -0.31
C PHE A 11 5.21 4.72 -1.12
N LEU A 12 5.30 6.00 -0.83
CA LEU A 12 4.82 7.05 -1.72
C LEU A 12 5.89 7.26 -2.79
N ILE A 13 5.49 7.22 -4.05
CA ILE A 13 6.38 7.37 -5.19
C ILE A 13 5.85 8.48 -6.13
N GLU A 14 6.73 9.07 -6.93
CA GLU A 14 6.27 9.86 -8.07
C GLU A 14 5.48 8.97 -9.04
N MET A 15 4.50 9.56 -9.72
CA MET A 15 3.75 8.86 -10.77
C MET A 15 4.73 8.33 -11.81
N PRO A 16 4.83 7.02 -11.99
CA PRO A 16 5.71 6.44 -12.99
C PRO A 16 5.31 6.84 -14.40
N ASP A 17 6.28 6.91 -15.30
CA ASP A 17 5.96 7.13 -16.70
C ASP A 17 5.27 5.91 -17.33
N GLN A 18 4.58 6.14 -18.45
CA GLN A 18 3.82 5.09 -19.13
C GLN A 18 4.73 3.96 -19.63
N THR A 19 5.96 4.28 -20.03
CA THR A 19 6.93 3.28 -20.51
C THR A 19 7.27 2.26 -19.42
N LEU A 20 7.37 2.70 -18.17
CA LEU A 20 7.59 1.80 -17.03
C LEU A 20 6.34 0.97 -16.74
N LEU A 21 5.17 1.59 -16.73
CA LEU A 21 3.90 0.91 -16.48
C LEU A 21 3.60 -0.15 -17.54
N ASP A 22 3.95 0.10 -18.81
CA ASP A 22 3.78 -0.84 -19.93
C ASP A 22 4.72 -2.07 -19.81
N ARG A 23 5.78 -1.99 -19.01
CA ARG A 23 6.67 -3.14 -18.72
C ARG A 23 6.11 -4.08 -17.67
N CYS A 24 5.07 -3.69 -16.94
CA CYS A 24 4.46 -4.54 -15.94
C CYS A 24 3.64 -5.65 -16.61
N PRO A 25 4.01 -6.93 -16.41
CA PRO A 25 3.35 -8.04 -17.09
C PRO A 25 1.91 -8.26 -16.61
N VAL A 26 1.57 -7.73 -15.45
CA VAL A 26 0.24 -7.86 -14.87
C VAL A 26 -0.30 -6.47 -14.52
N ARG A 27 -1.53 -6.22 -14.97
CA ARG A 27 -2.29 -5.01 -14.69
C ARG A 27 -3.68 -5.39 -14.23
N TRP A 28 -4.09 -4.87 -13.07
CA TRP A 28 -5.42 -5.05 -12.51
C TRP A 28 -6.13 -3.72 -12.37
N GLU A 29 -7.33 -3.59 -12.90
CA GLU A 29 -8.24 -2.53 -12.52
C GLU A 29 -9.08 -3.00 -11.33
N MET A 30 -9.13 -2.21 -10.27
CA MET A 30 -9.64 -2.67 -8.97
C MET A 30 -10.64 -1.68 -8.39
N TRP A 31 -11.76 -2.22 -7.92
CA TRP A 31 -12.76 -1.50 -7.11
C TRP A 31 -12.84 -2.19 -5.76
N GLN A 32 -12.69 -1.41 -4.70
CA GLN A 32 -12.70 -1.89 -3.33
C GLN A 32 -13.71 -1.11 -2.51
N THR A 33 -14.74 -1.78 -2.04
CA THR A 33 -15.84 -1.21 -1.25
C THR A 33 -15.78 -1.76 0.16
N TYR A 34 -15.77 -0.87 1.15
CA TYR A 34 -15.82 -1.22 2.56
C TYR A 34 -17.25 -1.47 2.99
N LEU A 35 -17.44 -2.49 3.83
CA LEU A 35 -18.73 -2.92 4.34
C LEU A 35 -18.89 -2.44 5.79
N LEU A 36 -20.15 -2.32 6.22
CA LEU A 36 -20.47 -2.16 7.62
C LEU A 36 -19.91 -3.35 8.41
N SER A 37 -19.18 -3.10 9.45
CA SER A 37 -18.53 -4.13 10.25
C SER A 37 -18.52 -3.76 11.74
N ARG A 38 -18.38 -4.77 12.59
CA ARG A 38 -18.26 -4.58 14.03
C ARG A 38 -16.94 -3.89 14.41
N PRO A 39 -16.87 -3.21 15.57
CA PRO A 39 -15.63 -2.61 16.05
C PRO A 39 -14.46 -3.60 16.07
N GLY A 40 -13.27 -3.17 15.60
CA GLY A 40 -12.07 -4.01 15.54
C GLY A 40 -11.99 -4.93 14.32
N VAL A 41 -13.04 -5.01 13.51
CA VAL A 41 -13.05 -5.76 12.25
C VAL A 41 -13.23 -4.77 11.10
N SER A 42 -12.52 -4.97 10.01
CA SER A 42 -12.74 -4.29 8.74
C SER A 42 -13.12 -5.33 7.71
N ALA A 43 -14.28 -5.16 7.09
CA ALA A 43 -14.74 -6.02 6.00
C ALA A 43 -14.76 -5.22 4.69
N ARG A 44 -14.41 -5.87 3.58
CA ARG A 44 -14.44 -5.26 2.25
C ARG A 44 -14.78 -6.29 1.19
N VAL A 45 -15.37 -5.84 0.12
CA VAL A 45 -15.43 -6.59 -1.14
C VAL A 45 -14.54 -5.91 -2.17
N ARG A 46 -13.92 -6.71 -3.02
CA ARG A 46 -13.04 -6.27 -4.09
C ARG A 46 -13.47 -6.91 -5.40
N ARG A 47 -13.64 -6.08 -6.41
CA ARG A 47 -13.74 -6.50 -7.81
C ARG A 47 -12.39 -6.23 -8.46
N ARG A 48 -11.83 -7.20 -9.14
CA ARG A 48 -10.56 -7.13 -9.86
C ARG A 48 -10.78 -7.53 -11.30
N MET A 49 -10.42 -6.65 -12.22
CA MET A 49 -10.51 -6.88 -13.65
C MET A 49 -9.12 -6.87 -14.29
N GLY A 50 -8.79 -7.95 -14.96
CA GLY A 50 -7.61 -8.14 -15.81
C GLY A 50 -8.03 -8.90 -17.06
N GLU A 51 -7.41 -10.03 -17.35
CA GLU A 51 -7.88 -10.95 -18.41
C GLU A 51 -9.24 -11.56 -18.04
N THR A 52 -9.47 -11.77 -16.76
CA THR A 52 -10.74 -12.24 -16.20
C THR A 52 -11.20 -11.32 -15.09
N GLU A 53 -12.50 -11.33 -14.84
CA GLU A 53 -13.09 -10.63 -13.71
C GLU A 53 -13.15 -11.56 -12.50
N GLN A 54 -12.73 -11.06 -11.35
CA GLN A 54 -12.70 -11.81 -10.10
C GLN A 54 -13.24 -10.95 -8.95
N PHE A 55 -13.87 -11.62 -7.99
CA PHE A 55 -14.45 -10.96 -6.81
C PHE A 55 -13.92 -11.61 -5.55
N PHE A 56 -13.62 -10.78 -4.55
CA PHE A 56 -13.08 -11.21 -3.27
C PHE A 56 -13.85 -10.58 -2.12
N HIS A 57 -14.04 -11.34 -1.07
CA HIS A 57 -14.45 -10.84 0.24
C HIS A 57 -13.30 -10.99 1.22
N THR A 58 -12.95 -9.90 1.89
CA THR A 58 -11.85 -9.87 2.85
C THR A 58 -12.37 -9.37 4.19
N GLU A 59 -12.07 -10.11 5.26
CA GLU A 59 -12.23 -9.65 6.63
C GLU A 59 -10.85 -9.51 7.28
N LYS A 60 -10.62 -8.36 7.90
CA LYS A 60 -9.38 -8.05 8.60
C LYS A 60 -9.68 -7.75 10.05
N GLN A 61 -9.19 -8.57 10.96
CA GLN A 61 -9.32 -8.38 12.40
C GLN A 61 -7.98 -7.93 12.96
N ARG A 62 -7.94 -6.71 13.53
CA ARG A 62 -6.75 -6.21 14.20
C ARG A 62 -6.60 -6.89 15.56
N LEU A 63 -5.43 -7.47 15.82
CA LEU A 63 -5.03 -8.04 17.11
C LEU A 63 -4.17 -7.05 17.90
N THR A 64 -3.19 -6.40 17.21
CA THR A 64 -2.31 -5.36 17.75
C THR A 64 -2.15 -4.25 16.72
N ASP A 65 -1.33 -3.23 17.01
CA ASP A 65 -1.02 -2.18 16.04
C ASP A 65 -0.26 -2.70 14.80
N ARG A 66 0.46 -3.81 14.92
CA ARG A 66 1.28 -4.43 13.87
C ARG A 66 0.78 -5.78 13.38
N THR A 67 -0.14 -6.41 14.10
CA THR A 67 -0.62 -7.77 13.80
C THR A 67 -2.10 -7.74 13.49
N CYS A 68 -2.47 -8.35 12.39
CA CYS A 68 -3.87 -8.58 12.02
C CYS A 68 -4.04 -10.00 11.46
N VAL A 69 -5.23 -10.54 11.65
CA VAL A 69 -5.68 -11.75 10.96
C VAL A 69 -6.47 -11.28 9.75
N GLU A 70 -6.02 -11.67 8.56
CA GLU A 70 -6.72 -11.42 7.31
C GLU A 70 -7.27 -12.73 6.77
N ARG A 71 -8.56 -12.73 6.42
CA ARG A 71 -9.24 -13.83 5.76
C ARG A 71 -9.80 -13.32 4.45
N GLU A 72 -9.17 -13.70 3.36
CA GLU A 72 -9.65 -13.40 2.02
C GLU A 72 -10.15 -14.68 1.35
N ARG A 73 -11.28 -14.57 0.65
CA ARG A 73 -11.82 -15.65 -0.15
C ARG A 73 -12.37 -15.10 -1.47
N GLU A 74 -12.21 -15.86 -2.52
CA GLU A 74 -12.90 -15.59 -3.77
C GLU A 74 -14.40 -15.87 -3.63
N ILE A 75 -15.23 -15.02 -4.24
CA ILE A 75 -16.69 -15.10 -4.23
C ILE A 75 -17.21 -14.97 -5.66
N ASP A 76 -18.45 -15.38 -5.88
CA ASP A 76 -19.09 -15.16 -7.18
C ASP A 76 -19.69 -13.74 -7.30
N ALA A 77 -20.06 -13.35 -8.53
CA ALA A 77 -20.65 -12.06 -8.81
C ALA A 77 -21.96 -11.82 -8.04
N ARG A 78 -22.75 -12.85 -7.83
CA ARG A 78 -24.03 -12.75 -7.11
C ARG A 78 -23.81 -12.45 -5.63
N GLU A 79 -22.85 -13.11 -5.02
CA GLU A 79 -22.47 -12.84 -3.63
C GLU A 79 -21.85 -11.44 -3.49
N TYR A 80 -21.01 -11.03 -4.44
CA TYR A 80 -20.43 -9.68 -4.48
C TYR A 80 -21.54 -8.61 -4.49
N GLU A 81 -22.53 -8.71 -5.38
CA GLU A 81 -23.65 -7.78 -5.46
C GLU A 81 -24.49 -7.77 -4.16
N ALA A 82 -24.71 -8.93 -3.56
CA ALA A 82 -25.44 -9.04 -2.29
C ALA A 82 -24.69 -8.35 -1.14
N LEU A 83 -23.36 -8.45 -1.11
CA LEU A 83 -22.51 -7.81 -0.10
C LEU A 83 -22.42 -6.29 -0.31
N LEU A 84 -22.45 -5.80 -1.55
CA LEU A 84 -22.48 -4.35 -1.83
C LEU A 84 -23.67 -3.63 -1.18
N ALA A 85 -24.79 -4.32 -0.94
CA ALA A 85 -25.92 -3.76 -0.20
C ALA A 85 -25.58 -3.41 1.26
N GLN A 86 -24.49 -3.97 1.81
CA GLN A 86 -23.98 -3.73 3.16
C GLN A 86 -22.82 -2.70 3.18
N ARG A 87 -22.64 -1.94 2.10
CA ARG A 87 -21.56 -0.92 2.01
C ARG A 87 -21.68 0.09 3.16
N ASP A 88 -20.52 0.49 3.68
CA ASP A 88 -20.40 1.58 4.63
C ASP A 88 -20.71 2.92 3.94
N PRO A 89 -21.81 3.61 4.28
CA PRO A 89 -22.18 4.86 3.62
C PRO A 89 -21.22 6.02 3.90
N ALA A 90 -20.37 5.92 4.94
CA ALA A 90 -19.35 6.91 5.25
C ALA A 90 -18.07 6.78 4.39
N ARG A 91 -18.02 5.78 3.51
CA ARG A 91 -16.84 5.47 2.68
C ARG A 91 -17.21 5.37 1.22
N VAL A 92 -16.35 5.93 0.38
CA VAL A 92 -16.46 5.75 -1.08
C VAL A 92 -15.76 4.46 -1.50
N THR A 93 -16.19 3.91 -2.63
CA THR A 93 -15.45 2.82 -3.28
C THR A 93 -14.12 3.35 -3.79
N ILE A 94 -13.03 2.73 -3.39
CA ILE A 94 -11.70 3.02 -3.93
C ILE A 94 -11.60 2.38 -5.31
N HIS A 95 -11.32 3.20 -6.29
CA HIS A 95 -10.91 2.77 -7.63
C HIS A 95 -9.43 2.99 -7.80
N LYS A 96 -8.70 2.00 -8.30
CA LYS A 96 -7.27 2.07 -8.61
C LYS A 96 -6.90 1.12 -9.72
N VAL A 97 -5.78 1.40 -10.36
CA VAL A 97 -5.11 0.46 -11.26
C VAL A 97 -3.84 -0.01 -10.58
N ARG A 98 -3.70 -1.32 -10.41
CA ARG A 98 -2.50 -1.96 -9.86
C ARG A 98 -1.68 -2.55 -10.99
N TYR A 99 -0.42 -2.16 -11.03
CA TYR A 99 0.60 -2.71 -11.92
C TYR A 99 1.56 -3.55 -11.07
N CYS A 100 1.82 -4.80 -11.49
CA CYS A 100 2.73 -5.68 -10.78
C CYS A 100 4.03 -5.80 -11.58
N LEU A 101 5.14 -5.35 -10.98
CA LEU A 101 6.47 -5.37 -11.58
C LEU A 101 7.35 -6.40 -10.85
N PRO A 102 7.59 -7.58 -11.42
CA PRO A 102 8.51 -8.55 -10.83
C PRO A 102 9.95 -8.10 -11.06
N GLU A 103 10.73 -7.96 -9.98
CA GLU A 103 12.16 -7.65 -10.03
C GLU A 103 12.87 -8.16 -8.79
N GLY A 104 14.07 -8.74 -8.94
CA GLY A 104 14.90 -9.21 -7.84
C GLY A 104 14.26 -10.32 -6.98
N GLY A 105 13.36 -11.12 -7.53
CA GLY A 105 12.65 -12.18 -6.80
C GLY A 105 11.47 -11.67 -5.95
N LEU A 106 11.16 -10.39 -6.02
CA LEU A 106 10.01 -9.74 -5.40
C LEU A 106 9.01 -9.24 -6.46
N VAL A 107 7.80 -8.95 -6.02
CA VAL A 107 6.80 -8.26 -6.85
C VAL A 107 6.55 -6.89 -6.23
N PHE A 108 6.77 -5.85 -7.03
CA PHE A 108 6.44 -4.48 -6.65
C PHE A 108 5.07 -4.14 -7.21
N GLU A 109 4.13 -3.88 -6.34
CA GLU A 109 2.76 -3.52 -6.68
C GLU A 109 2.63 -2.00 -6.70
N ILE A 110 2.35 -1.44 -7.88
CA ILE A 110 2.23 0.00 -8.09
C ILE A 110 0.75 0.33 -8.23
N ASP A 111 0.21 1.01 -7.22
CA ASP A 111 -1.18 1.43 -7.16
C ASP A 111 -1.31 2.88 -7.67
N VAL A 112 -1.97 3.04 -8.81
CA VAL A 112 -2.30 4.33 -9.43
C VAL A 112 -3.75 4.65 -9.11
N TYR A 113 -3.98 5.79 -8.45
CA TYR A 113 -5.30 6.26 -8.06
C TYR A 113 -5.74 7.44 -8.94
N PRO A 114 -7.02 7.52 -9.34
CA PRO A 114 -7.49 8.60 -10.21
C PRO A 114 -7.54 9.98 -9.52
N PHE A 115 -7.46 10.01 -8.19
CA PHE A 115 -7.49 11.27 -7.43
C PHE A 115 -6.12 11.93 -7.25
N TRP A 116 -5.01 11.26 -7.62
CA TRP A 116 -3.67 11.83 -7.66
C TRP A 116 -3.13 11.82 -9.09
N ARG A 117 -2.41 12.86 -9.47
CA ARG A 117 -1.81 13.02 -10.79
C ARG A 117 -0.31 12.80 -10.82
N ARG A 118 0.36 13.15 -9.72
CA ARG A 118 1.82 13.12 -9.59
C ARG A 118 2.30 12.06 -8.64
N LEU A 119 1.39 11.40 -7.92
CA LEU A 119 1.68 10.42 -6.89
C LEU A 119 1.08 9.06 -7.22
N ALA A 120 1.82 8.03 -6.86
CA ALA A 120 1.35 6.66 -6.79
C ALA A 120 1.85 6.02 -5.48
N VAL A 121 1.33 4.85 -5.16
CA VAL A 121 1.78 4.06 -4.02
C VAL A 121 2.45 2.80 -4.54
N MET A 122 3.61 2.47 -4.00
CA MET A 122 4.29 1.20 -4.25
C MET A 122 4.24 0.36 -2.98
N GLU A 123 3.84 -0.89 -3.12
CA GLU A 123 3.81 -1.91 -2.07
C GLU A 123 4.77 -3.04 -2.45
N VAL A 124 5.46 -3.60 -1.46
CA VAL A 124 6.27 -4.80 -1.62
C VAL A 124 6.11 -5.70 -0.41
N GLU A 125 5.78 -6.96 -0.66
CA GLU A 125 5.68 -7.98 0.37
C GLU A 125 7.04 -8.64 0.61
N LEU A 126 7.42 -8.79 1.87
CA LEU A 126 8.69 -9.34 2.31
C LEU A 126 8.49 -10.59 3.15
N GLN A 127 9.46 -11.46 3.14
CA GLN A 127 9.46 -12.66 3.97
C GLN A 127 9.88 -12.37 5.42
N ARG A 128 10.64 -11.28 5.64
CA ARG A 128 11.13 -10.84 6.96
C ARG A 128 11.18 -9.31 7.01
N GLU A 129 10.97 -8.75 8.20
CA GLU A 129 10.99 -7.30 8.42
C GLU A 129 12.35 -6.65 8.07
N ASP A 130 13.46 -7.39 8.26
CA ASP A 130 14.83 -6.95 8.00
C ASP A 130 15.32 -7.25 6.56
N GLN A 131 14.46 -7.77 5.70
CA GLN A 131 14.82 -8.07 4.32
C GLN A 131 15.09 -6.78 3.55
N SER A 132 16.32 -6.65 3.03
CA SER A 132 16.69 -5.58 2.11
C SER A 132 16.21 -5.90 0.68
N PHE A 133 15.90 -4.87 -0.07
CA PHE A 133 15.58 -4.98 -1.49
C PHE A 133 16.03 -3.74 -2.25
N THR A 134 16.14 -3.87 -3.55
CA THR A 134 16.47 -2.75 -4.44
C THR A 134 15.19 -2.29 -5.12
N VAL A 135 14.92 -0.99 -5.08
CA VAL A 135 13.78 -0.41 -5.80
C VAL A 135 14.01 -0.52 -7.31
N PRO A 136 13.03 -0.98 -8.08
CA PRO A 136 13.13 -1.10 -9.52
C PRO A 136 13.55 0.22 -10.19
N ARG A 137 14.42 0.09 -11.19
CA ARG A 137 14.91 1.25 -11.94
C ARG A 137 13.76 1.99 -12.63
N GLY A 138 13.74 3.30 -12.46
CA GLY A 138 12.71 4.18 -13.02
C GLY A 138 11.60 4.54 -12.02
N LEU A 139 11.53 3.86 -10.87
CA LEU A 139 10.66 4.28 -9.77
C LEU A 139 11.40 5.29 -8.88
N ARG A 140 10.76 6.41 -8.61
CA ARG A 140 11.27 7.43 -7.70
C ARG A 140 10.50 7.43 -6.40
N VAL A 141 11.14 6.88 -5.36
CA VAL A 141 10.59 6.86 -4.01
C VAL A 141 10.69 8.26 -3.41
N LEU A 142 9.58 8.75 -2.88
CA LEU A 142 9.51 10.02 -2.17
C LEU A 142 9.62 9.82 -0.67
N ARG A 143 8.92 8.79 -0.15
CA ARG A 143 8.87 8.53 1.29
C ARG A 143 8.35 7.13 1.58
N GLU A 144 8.86 6.46 2.61
CA GLU A 144 8.20 5.27 3.18
C GLU A 144 6.97 5.69 3.98
N VAL A 145 5.87 4.97 3.76
CA VAL A 145 4.57 5.28 4.37
C VAL A 145 3.90 4.05 4.99
N SER A 146 4.67 3.00 5.30
CA SER A 146 4.17 1.76 5.91
C SER A 146 3.39 2.03 7.21
N GLY A 147 3.85 3.00 8.02
CA GLY A 147 3.21 3.43 9.26
C GLY A 147 2.15 4.53 9.10
N ASP A 148 2.01 5.14 7.92
CA ASP A 148 1.08 6.25 7.71
C ASP A 148 -0.36 5.73 7.53
N ARG A 149 -1.14 5.86 8.60
CA ARG A 149 -2.53 5.37 8.63
C ARG A 149 -3.44 6.08 7.61
N ARG A 150 -3.11 7.33 7.20
CA ARG A 150 -3.90 8.13 6.23
C ARG A 150 -3.87 7.49 4.84
N LEU A 151 -2.78 6.78 4.50
CA LEU A 151 -2.54 6.18 3.19
C LEU A 151 -2.94 4.70 3.12
N LYS A 152 -3.63 4.18 4.14
CA LYS A 152 -4.30 2.88 4.04
C LYS A 152 -5.58 3.03 3.21
N ASN A 153 -5.87 2.08 2.32
CA ASN A 153 -7.08 2.12 1.48
C ASN A 153 -8.38 2.37 2.30
N ALA A 154 -8.45 1.85 3.54
CA ALA A 154 -9.58 2.10 4.43
C ALA A 154 -9.73 3.57 4.85
N ALA A 155 -8.63 4.28 5.01
CA ALA A 155 -8.63 5.71 5.31
C ALA A 155 -8.90 6.55 4.06
N LEU A 156 -8.25 6.20 2.94
CA LEU A 156 -8.49 6.84 1.64
C LEU A 156 -9.95 6.76 1.21
N ALA A 157 -10.65 5.69 1.55
CA ALA A 157 -12.09 5.55 1.30
C ALA A 157 -12.96 6.56 2.08
N GLY A 158 -12.46 7.10 3.19
CA GLY A 158 -13.14 8.13 3.98
C GLY A 158 -12.62 9.54 3.70
N HIS A 159 -11.33 9.67 3.47
CA HIS A 159 -10.68 10.94 3.22
C HIS A 159 -9.39 10.76 2.43
N VAL A 160 -9.27 11.44 1.31
CA VAL A 160 -8.07 11.47 0.49
C VAL A 160 -7.23 12.70 0.87
N PRO A 161 -6.00 12.54 1.37
CA PRO A 161 -5.12 13.68 1.62
C PRO A 161 -4.82 14.44 0.33
N PRO A 162 -4.77 15.79 0.36
CA PRO A 162 -4.37 16.57 -0.79
C PRO A 162 -2.99 16.20 -1.29
N GLU A 163 -2.83 16.08 -2.60
CA GLU A 163 -1.56 15.70 -3.23
C GLU A 163 -0.42 16.66 -2.88
N GLU A 164 -0.72 17.96 -2.82
CA GLU A 164 0.25 19.02 -2.46
C GLU A 164 0.77 18.87 -1.02
N GLU A 165 -0.08 18.45 -0.09
CA GLU A 165 0.31 18.19 1.30
C GLU A 165 1.31 17.02 1.36
N LEU A 166 1.00 15.91 0.69
CA LEU A 166 1.87 14.74 0.66
C LEU A 166 3.22 15.04 -0.01
N LEU A 167 3.25 15.86 -1.06
CA LEU A 167 4.48 16.29 -1.73
C LEU A 167 5.31 17.22 -0.84
N ALA A 168 4.68 18.15 -0.12
CA ALA A 168 5.36 19.03 0.81
C ALA A 168 5.99 18.25 1.99
N GLU A 169 5.24 17.28 2.55
CA GLU A 169 5.77 16.39 3.58
C GLU A 169 6.97 15.56 3.09
N ALA A 170 6.90 15.06 1.85
CA ALA A 170 8.00 14.30 1.25
C ALA A 170 9.25 15.15 1.03
N ALA A 171 9.11 16.41 0.64
CA ALA A 171 10.22 17.34 0.44
C ALA A 171 10.91 17.73 1.76
N GLY A 172 10.16 17.77 2.88
CA GLY A 172 10.69 18.08 4.22
C GLY A 172 11.41 16.91 4.89
N ASN A 173 11.06 15.69 4.54
CA ASN A 173 11.66 14.47 5.07
C ASN A 173 12.63 13.89 4.04
N GLY A 174 13.82 14.48 3.90
CA GLY A 174 14.84 13.98 3.00
C GLY A 174 15.09 12.49 3.25
N ILE A 175 14.65 11.61 2.33
CA ILE A 175 15.03 10.20 2.38
C ILE A 175 16.52 10.17 2.04
N THR A 176 17.34 9.69 2.98
CA THR A 176 18.71 9.30 2.68
C THR A 176 18.62 8.01 1.86
N VAL A 177 18.45 8.16 0.55
CA VAL A 177 18.53 7.06 -0.38
C VAL A 177 20.01 6.85 -0.67
N GLU A 178 20.63 5.86 -0.05
CA GLU A 178 21.98 5.46 -0.44
C GLU A 178 21.92 4.86 -1.85
N ALA A 179 22.40 5.65 -2.80
CA ALA A 179 22.64 5.18 -4.16
C ALA A 179 23.88 4.27 -4.18
N ALA A 180 23.69 2.99 -3.93
CA ALA A 180 24.71 1.98 -4.24
C ALA A 180 24.56 1.60 -5.72
N GLY A 181 25.58 1.94 -6.52
CA GLY A 181 25.70 1.75 -7.98
C GLY A 181 24.63 0.94 -8.68
N ASN A 182 23.85 1.56 -9.50
CA ASN A 182 22.76 1.03 -10.35
C ASN A 182 21.40 0.65 -9.68
N GLY A 183 21.18 0.89 -8.38
CA GLY A 183 19.89 0.65 -7.73
C GLY A 183 19.79 1.37 -6.39
N ILE A 184 18.56 1.66 -5.95
CA ILE A 184 18.28 2.25 -4.65
C ILE A 184 18.04 1.11 -3.66
N THR A 185 18.94 0.88 -2.71
CA THR A 185 18.73 -0.09 -1.64
C THR A 185 18.05 0.59 -0.46
N VAL A 186 16.87 0.14 -0.08
CA VAL A 186 16.14 0.64 1.10
C VAL A 186 16.47 -0.28 2.28
N GLY A 187 17.43 0.15 3.12
CA GLY A 187 17.75 -0.53 4.38
C GLY A 187 16.95 0.06 5.55
N LEU A 188 16.96 -0.63 6.69
CA LEU A 188 16.51 -0.09 7.97
C LEU A 188 17.55 0.93 8.46
N SER A 189 17.48 2.19 8.03
CA SER A 189 18.30 3.23 8.62
C SER A 189 17.43 4.23 9.38
N ASN A 190 17.60 4.18 10.71
CA ASN A 190 17.44 5.27 11.66
C ASN A 190 16.04 5.83 11.95
N ILE A 191 15.29 5.06 12.75
CA ILE A 191 14.28 5.64 13.66
C ILE A 191 14.85 5.82 15.10
N LEU A 192 16.15 5.55 15.34
CA LEU A 192 16.70 5.49 16.71
C LEU A 192 17.63 6.65 17.12
N ASP A 193 17.90 7.64 16.28
CA ASP A 193 18.89 8.70 16.63
C ASP A 193 18.33 10.08 17.00
N SER A 194 17.02 10.25 17.17
CA SER A 194 16.46 11.56 17.59
C SER A 194 16.17 11.72 19.09
N GLU A 195 16.38 10.70 19.93
CA GLU A 195 16.09 10.80 21.37
C GLU A 195 17.30 10.76 22.32
N LEU A 196 18.53 10.71 21.82
CA LEU A 196 19.74 10.59 22.66
C LEU A 196 20.64 11.82 22.77
N ILE A 197 20.20 12.99 22.30
CA ILE A 197 20.95 14.25 22.51
C ILE A 197 20.08 15.22 23.31
N ARG A 198 19.90 14.97 24.60
CA ARG A 198 19.64 15.99 25.66
C ARG A 198 19.64 15.34 27.03
N ARG A 199 20.80 15.09 27.60
CA ARG A 199 21.06 15.12 29.04
C ARG A 199 22.57 15.18 29.25
N GLU A 200 23.10 16.36 29.36
CA GLU A 200 24.29 16.58 30.20
C GLU A 200 23.85 17.33 31.45
N PRO A 201 24.36 16.91 32.63
CA PRO A 201 24.05 17.56 33.90
C PRO A 201 25.00 18.75 34.12
N ALA A 202 24.45 19.75 34.78
CA ALA A 202 25.20 20.81 35.44
C ALA A 202 25.82 20.30 36.73
#